data_dfc64ed1dd0b16ff96406e8979ba534a
#
_entry.id   dfc64ed1dd0b16ff96406e8979ba534a
#
_cell.length_a   1.000
_cell.length_b   1.000
_cell.length_c   1.000
_cell.angle_alpha   90.00
_cell.angle_beta   90.00
_cell.angle_gamma   90.00
#
_symmetry.space_group_name_H-M   'P 1'
#
loop_
_entity.id
_entity.type
_entity.pdbx_description
1 polymer ?
#
loop_
_entity_poly.entity_id
_entity_poly.type
_entity_poly.pdbx_seq_one_letter_code
_entity_poly.pdbx_strand_id
1 'polypeptide(L)'
;MDPYTFPNTARTRWFFWAVVALTALAAAIRFSTLGLQSYRHDEAVTAGRVLLAGLPQTMHQVWSGESTPPLYYLLAWLWSHPFGVHEVGLRSLSALFGTATVPVAYLVGRELSGGRTGLALAAIVAVDPLLVWYSQDARAYALLVLLSVAAFLFFLRALRRGEARDLAWWAVLSALALASHYFAIFPLAIEAVWLLVVTRPLRRVLWALAGVVVAGAALAPIMLHQAAGGHNDWIASFGVVRRLHDAGIAVFASETGMLKHALVPLALVAAAVALLVAYGGWREKRGAAVGLTVGCGAILLALLFAAAGQDFVLGRNLLPAFVPLASVVAAGIAAPRAGRLGIAVGVALVAYLLAFCVYADFRPALQRDDWRSVARAIGPPRARRAILVWEQGDEPLAFYLSAGEARVKWKQWRRAPQPISEVDLVSGRPPPAGARSALPADFRLVRRDDLGRMTLLVYRAPRPQRLGWGRIVRNFTGYSNNAVLLDRPPG
;
A
#
# COMPACT_ATOMS: atom_id res chain seq x y z
N MET A 1 15.19 -42.98 22.25
CA MET A 1 15.39 -42.02 21.16
C MET A 1 16.41 -41.01 21.65
N ASP A 2 17.58 -40.99 21.04
CA ASP A 2 18.77 -40.23 21.44
C ASP A 2 18.50 -38.73 21.34
N PRO A 3 18.58 -37.90 22.41
CA PRO A 3 18.28 -36.48 22.39
C PRO A 3 19.39 -35.62 21.73
N TYR A 4 20.46 -36.18 21.24
CA TYR A 4 21.65 -35.47 20.70
C TYR A 4 21.87 -35.66 19.20
N THR A 5 20.83 -35.78 18.36
CA THR A 5 21.01 -35.59 16.92
C THR A 5 21.26 -34.11 16.65
N PHE A 6 22.55 -33.75 16.49
CA PHE A 6 22.95 -32.43 15.98
C PHE A 6 22.17 -32.09 14.70
N PRO A 7 21.58 -30.90 14.58
CA PRO A 7 20.90 -30.52 13.34
C PRO A 7 21.92 -30.67 12.20
N ASN A 8 21.52 -31.31 11.12
CA ASN A 8 22.36 -31.50 9.93
C ASN A 8 22.83 -30.11 9.45
N THR A 9 24.08 -29.75 9.79
CA THR A 9 24.65 -28.40 9.61
C THR A 9 24.59 -27.96 8.14
N ALA A 10 24.72 -28.89 7.18
CA ALA A 10 24.61 -28.60 5.77
C ALA A 10 23.21 -28.16 5.36
N ARG A 11 22.16 -28.82 5.89
CA ARG A 11 20.73 -28.44 5.62
C ARG A 11 20.37 -27.10 6.24
N THR A 12 20.86 -26.81 7.44
CA THR A 12 20.63 -25.52 8.11
C THR A 12 21.32 -24.38 7.36
N ARG A 13 22.55 -24.59 6.88
CA ARG A 13 23.27 -23.62 6.05
C ARG A 13 22.58 -23.36 4.71
N TRP A 14 22.02 -24.39 4.05
CA TRP A 14 21.27 -24.20 2.81
C TRP A 14 20.04 -23.33 2.99
N PHE A 15 19.22 -23.56 4.02
CA PHE A 15 18.06 -22.70 4.33
C PHE A 15 18.48 -21.26 4.57
N PHE A 16 19.55 -21.03 5.30
CA PHE A 16 20.07 -19.69 5.55
C PHE A 16 20.42 -18.97 4.24
N TRP A 17 21.22 -19.59 3.37
CA TRP A 17 21.62 -18.96 2.11
C TRP A 17 20.45 -18.79 1.14
N ALA A 18 19.47 -19.69 1.14
CA ALA A 18 18.25 -19.53 0.36
C ALA A 18 17.42 -18.31 0.82
N VAL A 19 17.30 -18.08 2.13
CA VAL A 19 16.64 -16.87 2.66
C VAL A 19 17.42 -15.62 2.31
N VAL A 20 18.73 -15.62 2.41
CA VAL A 20 19.58 -14.49 1.98
C VAL A 20 19.39 -14.20 0.50
N ALA A 21 19.37 -15.20 -0.36
CA ALA A 21 19.15 -15.04 -1.80
C ALA A 21 17.75 -14.47 -2.11
N LEU A 22 16.70 -14.96 -1.44
CA LEU A 22 15.35 -14.44 -1.59
C LEU A 22 15.21 -12.99 -1.08
N THR A 23 15.91 -12.66 0.01
CA THR A 23 15.93 -11.29 0.55
C THR A 23 16.68 -10.34 -0.41
N ALA A 24 17.79 -10.78 -0.99
CA ALA A 24 18.53 -10.03 -1.99
C ALA A 24 17.70 -9.82 -3.28
N LEU A 25 17.01 -10.86 -3.75
CA LEU A 25 16.07 -10.76 -4.88
C LEU A 25 14.95 -9.73 -4.56
N ALA A 26 14.36 -9.83 -3.39
CA ALA A 26 13.33 -8.90 -2.94
C ALA A 26 13.84 -7.45 -2.88
N ALA A 27 15.06 -7.23 -2.40
CA ALA A 27 15.72 -5.93 -2.42
C ALA A 27 15.92 -5.45 -3.86
N ALA A 28 16.48 -6.29 -4.73
CA ALA A 28 16.70 -5.93 -6.14
C ALA A 28 15.41 -5.46 -6.82
N ILE A 29 14.29 -6.20 -6.68
CA ILE A 29 12.99 -5.87 -7.28
C ILE A 29 12.48 -4.54 -6.71
N ARG A 30 12.57 -4.31 -5.40
CA ARG A 30 11.99 -3.14 -4.73
C ARG A 30 12.80 -1.87 -4.92
N PHE A 31 14.13 -1.97 -4.97
CA PHE A 31 14.99 -0.78 -5.05
C PHE A 31 15.31 -0.35 -6.48
N SER A 32 15.32 -1.26 -7.46
CA SER A 32 15.74 -0.95 -8.84
C SER A 32 14.83 0.04 -9.56
N THR A 33 13.53 0.10 -9.19
CA THR A 33 12.52 0.88 -9.92
C THR A 33 11.84 1.98 -9.09
N LEU A 34 12.40 2.36 -7.93
CA LEU A 34 11.83 3.39 -7.04
C LEU A 34 11.58 4.74 -7.72
N GLY A 35 12.46 5.13 -8.63
CA GLY A 35 12.36 6.40 -9.40
C GLY A 35 11.61 6.28 -10.73
N LEU A 36 11.18 5.07 -11.12
CA LEU A 36 10.55 4.84 -12.42
C LEU A 36 9.22 5.61 -12.56
N GLN A 37 8.38 5.51 -11.55
CA GLN A 37 7.04 6.09 -11.55
C GLN A 37 6.98 7.36 -10.70
N SER A 38 6.21 8.36 -11.16
CA SER A 38 5.96 9.57 -10.39
C SER A 38 5.13 9.29 -9.13
N TYR A 39 5.10 10.22 -8.18
CA TYR A 39 4.23 10.13 -7.02
C TYR A 39 2.76 10.09 -7.42
N ARG A 40 1.98 9.29 -6.70
CA ARG A 40 0.51 9.39 -6.70
C ARG A 40 0.04 10.37 -5.61
N HIS A 41 -1.26 10.62 -5.54
CA HIS A 41 -1.86 11.60 -4.63
C HIS A 41 -1.36 11.49 -3.19
N ASP A 42 -1.52 10.31 -2.56
CA ASP A 42 -1.17 10.10 -1.15
C ASP A 42 0.33 10.30 -0.87
N GLU A 43 1.21 9.92 -1.81
CA GLU A 43 2.65 10.12 -1.70
C GLU A 43 3.02 11.59 -1.84
N ALA A 44 2.40 12.29 -2.80
CA ALA A 44 2.64 13.72 -3.02
C ALA A 44 2.18 14.55 -1.80
N VAL A 45 1.06 14.17 -1.17
CA VAL A 45 0.63 14.76 0.12
C VAL A 45 1.70 14.53 1.18
N THR A 46 2.21 13.31 1.32
CA THR A 46 3.28 13.00 2.28
C THR A 46 4.52 13.86 2.02
N ALA A 47 5.04 13.85 0.79
CA ALA A 47 6.27 14.56 0.41
C ALA A 47 6.09 16.08 0.40
N GLY A 48 4.97 16.58 -0.13
CA GLY A 48 4.74 18.00 -0.39
C GLY A 48 4.06 18.79 0.73
N ARG A 49 3.30 18.13 1.60
CA ARG A 49 2.53 18.80 2.66
C ARG A 49 2.91 18.38 4.07
N VAL A 50 3.20 17.08 4.28
CA VAL A 50 3.41 16.55 5.63
C VAL A 50 4.84 16.72 6.08
N LEU A 51 5.83 16.38 5.25
CA LEU A 51 7.25 16.29 5.61
C LEU A 51 8.08 17.57 5.36
N LEU A 52 7.48 18.67 4.93
CA LEU A 52 8.24 19.89 4.58
C LEU A 52 8.71 20.73 5.78
N ALA A 53 8.11 20.55 6.93
CA ALA A 53 8.36 21.37 8.11
C ALA A 53 9.18 20.62 9.15
N GLY A 54 9.56 21.29 10.22
CA GLY A 54 10.14 20.65 11.41
C GLY A 54 9.19 19.62 12.02
N LEU A 55 9.71 18.79 12.93
CA LEU A 55 8.94 17.68 13.51
C LEU A 55 7.59 18.11 14.16
N PRO A 56 7.48 19.21 14.94
CA PRO A 56 6.21 19.62 15.50
C PRO A 56 5.17 19.94 14.43
N GLN A 57 5.58 20.62 13.36
CA GLN A 57 4.71 20.97 12.24
C GLN A 57 4.29 19.72 11.45
N THR A 58 5.20 18.78 11.25
CA THR A 58 4.90 17.47 10.63
C THR A 58 3.85 16.73 11.46
N MET A 59 4.02 16.63 12.78
CA MET A 59 3.05 15.97 13.66
C MET A 59 1.71 16.68 13.68
N HIS A 60 1.68 18.01 13.60
CA HIS A 60 0.44 18.77 13.45
C HIS A 60 -0.27 18.47 12.12
N GLN A 61 0.46 18.33 11.01
CA GLN A 61 -0.12 17.92 9.72
C GLN A 61 -0.68 16.49 9.78
N VAL A 62 0.02 15.57 10.44
CA VAL A 62 -0.49 14.21 10.67
C VAL A 62 -1.78 14.24 11.49
N TRP A 63 -1.84 15.07 12.55
CA TRP A 63 -3.03 15.23 13.37
C TRP A 63 -4.24 15.74 12.57
N SER A 64 -4.04 16.78 11.75
CA SER A 64 -5.12 17.53 11.13
C SER A 64 -5.49 17.12 9.71
N GLY A 65 -4.60 16.43 8.99
CA GLY A 65 -4.76 16.20 7.55
C GLY A 65 -4.59 14.75 7.08
N GLU A 66 -4.17 13.85 7.97
CA GLU A 66 -3.99 12.43 7.63
C GLU A 66 -5.11 11.57 8.23
N SER A 67 -5.20 10.30 7.79
CA SER A 67 -6.12 9.29 8.32
C SER A 67 -5.38 8.06 8.86
N THR A 68 -4.10 8.21 9.18
CA THR A 68 -3.22 7.14 9.67
C THR A 68 -2.40 7.63 10.87
N PRO A 69 -1.98 6.71 11.77
CA PRO A 69 -1.20 7.04 12.97
C PRO A 69 0.19 7.61 12.67
N PRO A 70 0.88 8.19 13.67
CA PRO A 70 2.07 9.02 13.45
C PRO A 70 3.38 8.26 13.21
N LEU A 71 3.49 6.96 13.53
CA LEU A 71 4.77 6.24 13.54
C LEU A 71 5.49 6.28 12.18
N TYR A 72 4.75 6.01 11.09
CA TYR A 72 5.37 6.05 9.76
C TYR A 72 5.89 7.45 9.43
N TYR A 73 5.15 8.50 9.73
CA TYR A 73 5.55 9.89 9.42
C TYR A 73 6.73 10.35 10.26
N LEU A 74 6.83 9.91 11.51
CA LEU A 74 8.02 10.13 12.33
C LEU A 74 9.27 9.50 11.70
N LEU A 75 9.15 8.22 11.26
CA LEU A 75 10.25 7.53 10.60
C LEU A 75 10.58 8.15 9.25
N ALA A 76 9.58 8.53 8.46
CA ALA A 76 9.74 9.19 7.17
C ALA A 76 10.37 10.58 7.32
N TRP A 77 9.99 11.33 8.36
CA TRP A 77 10.61 12.62 8.67
C TRP A 77 12.10 12.46 8.99
N LEU A 78 12.48 11.52 9.87
CA LEU A 78 13.87 11.20 10.17
C LEU A 78 14.63 10.74 8.90
N TRP A 79 13.99 9.91 8.08
CA TRP A 79 14.58 9.35 6.86
C TRP A 79 14.77 10.41 5.76
N SER A 80 13.88 11.38 5.69
CA SER A 80 13.94 12.44 4.68
C SER A 80 15.14 13.37 4.84
N HIS A 81 15.72 13.49 6.03
CA HIS A 81 16.91 14.33 6.26
C HIS A 81 18.14 13.87 5.46
N PRO A 82 18.55 12.59 5.52
CA PRO A 82 19.69 12.12 4.72
C PRO A 82 19.31 11.78 3.27
N PHE A 83 18.05 11.40 2.98
CA PHE A 83 17.66 10.84 1.67
C PHE A 83 16.74 11.75 0.85
N GLY A 84 16.27 12.86 1.42
CA GLY A 84 15.36 13.80 0.74
C GLY A 84 13.93 13.31 0.62
N VAL A 85 13.09 14.20 0.06
CA VAL A 85 11.63 13.96 -0.14
C VAL A 85 11.28 13.58 -1.58
N HIS A 86 12.26 13.30 -2.43
CA HIS A 86 12.03 12.80 -3.78
C HIS A 86 11.67 11.29 -3.77
N GLU A 87 11.17 10.79 -4.89
CA GLU A 87 10.61 9.43 -4.99
C GLU A 87 11.55 8.34 -4.46
N VAL A 88 12.80 8.34 -4.92
CA VAL A 88 13.79 7.34 -4.49
C VAL A 88 14.06 7.48 -2.99
N GLY A 89 14.21 8.72 -2.50
CA GLY A 89 14.48 9.00 -1.10
C GLY A 89 13.40 8.43 -0.17
N LEU A 90 12.14 8.83 -0.33
CA LEU A 90 11.07 8.40 0.57
C LEU A 90 10.67 6.94 0.37
N ARG A 91 10.56 6.47 -0.88
CA ARG A 91 10.18 5.08 -1.17
C ARG A 91 11.21 4.08 -0.68
N SER A 92 12.51 4.46 -0.57
CA SER A 92 13.55 3.57 -0.06
C SER A 92 13.29 3.10 1.37
N LEU A 93 12.65 3.92 2.22
CA LEU A 93 12.22 3.52 3.55
C LEU A 93 11.19 2.37 3.48
N SER A 94 10.18 2.51 2.64
CA SER A 94 9.15 1.47 2.44
C SER A 94 9.73 0.22 1.79
N ALA A 95 10.67 0.36 0.84
CA ALA A 95 11.39 -0.74 0.22
C ALA A 95 12.24 -1.53 1.24
N LEU A 96 12.86 -0.84 2.20
CA LEU A 96 13.59 -1.47 3.30
C LEU A 96 12.63 -2.33 4.16
N PHE A 97 11.48 -1.79 4.57
CA PHE A 97 10.48 -2.53 5.34
C PHE A 97 9.93 -3.74 4.59
N GLY A 98 9.58 -3.58 3.31
CA GLY A 98 9.10 -4.67 2.48
C GLY A 98 10.14 -5.77 2.25
N THR A 99 11.42 -5.39 2.13
CA THR A 99 12.54 -6.34 2.03
C THR A 99 12.73 -7.09 3.35
N ALA A 100 12.68 -6.40 4.49
CA ALA A 100 12.79 -7.00 5.81
C ALA A 100 11.65 -7.97 6.15
N THR A 101 10.50 -7.83 5.50
CA THR A 101 9.37 -8.76 5.66
C THR A 101 9.70 -10.17 5.19
N VAL A 102 10.59 -10.35 4.19
CA VAL A 102 10.92 -11.66 3.61
C VAL A 102 11.54 -12.64 4.61
N PRO A 103 12.61 -12.31 5.35
CA PRO A 103 13.15 -13.20 6.36
C PRO A 103 12.19 -13.44 7.53
N VAL A 104 11.34 -12.47 7.89
CA VAL A 104 10.31 -12.66 8.93
C VAL A 104 9.25 -13.65 8.44
N ALA A 105 8.81 -13.57 7.18
CA ALA A 105 7.89 -14.52 6.58
C ALA A 105 8.47 -15.96 6.55
N TYR A 106 9.78 -16.10 6.25
CA TYR A 106 10.45 -17.40 6.42
C TYR A 106 10.28 -17.95 7.82
N LEU A 107 10.51 -17.12 8.85
CA LEU A 107 10.38 -17.53 10.26
C LEU A 107 8.93 -17.92 10.59
N VAL A 108 7.94 -17.18 10.10
CA VAL A 108 6.50 -17.51 10.25
C VAL A 108 6.20 -18.88 9.65
N GLY A 109 6.53 -19.12 8.40
CA GLY A 109 6.27 -20.41 7.75
C GLY A 109 7.02 -21.56 8.42
N ARG A 110 8.23 -21.30 8.93
CA ARG A 110 9.02 -22.28 9.70
C ARG A 110 8.34 -22.64 11.02
N GLU A 111 7.78 -21.65 11.73
CA GLU A 111 7.02 -21.90 12.96
C GLU A 111 5.72 -22.66 12.67
N LEU A 112 5.01 -22.35 11.58
CA LEU A 112 3.76 -23.01 11.22
C LEU A 112 3.97 -24.48 10.84
N SER A 113 4.88 -24.79 9.91
CA SER A 113 4.96 -26.15 9.32
C SER A 113 6.39 -26.61 9.00
N GLY A 114 7.42 -25.77 9.22
CA GLY A 114 8.82 -26.14 9.02
C GLY A 114 9.52 -25.38 7.89
N GLY A 115 10.83 -25.64 7.71
CA GLY A 115 11.71 -24.85 6.86
C GLY A 115 11.29 -24.79 5.38
N ARG A 116 10.68 -25.85 4.81
CA ARG A 116 10.17 -25.83 3.43
C ARG A 116 9.01 -24.86 3.26
N THR A 117 8.05 -24.87 4.19
CA THR A 117 6.95 -23.92 4.23
C THR A 117 7.47 -22.50 4.41
N GLY A 118 8.49 -22.31 5.27
CA GLY A 118 9.17 -21.03 5.44
C GLY A 118 9.75 -20.50 4.12
N LEU A 119 10.49 -21.33 3.37
CA LEU A 119 11.04 -20.90 2.07
C LEU A 119 9.96 -20.59 1.04
N ALA A 120 8.91 -21.41 0.95
CA ALA A 120 7.80 -21.16 0.04
C ALA A 120 7.10 -19.83 0.37
N LEU A 121 6.84 -19.55 1.66
CA LEU A 121 6.23 -18.29 2.10
C LEU A 121 7.15 -17.10 1.83
N ALA A 122 8.44 -17.20 2.15
CA ALA A 122 9.42 -16.16 1.86
C ALA A 122 9.53 -15.87 0.35
N ALA A 123 9.50 -16.92 -0.49
CA ALA A 123 9.55 -16.77 -1.94
C ALA A 123 8.29 -16.04 -2.48
N ILE A 124 7.10 -16.41 -2.00
CA ILE A 124 5.85 -15.69 -2.35
C ILE A 124 5.96 -14.22 -1.96
N VAL A 125 6.29 -13.93 -0.69
CA VAL A 125 6.39 -12.55 -0.16
C VAL A 125 7.47 -11.72 -0.88
N ALA A 126 8.55 -12.36 -1.36
CA ALA A 126 9.62 -11.68 -2.07
C ALA A 126 9.14 -11.08 -3.40
N VAL A 127 8.27 -11.78 -4.12
CA VAL A 127 7.89 -11.44 -5.51
C VAL A 127 6.42 -11.12 -5.70
N ASP A 128 5.62 -11.10 -4.62
CA ASP A 128 4.20 -10.78 -4.74
C ASP A 128 3.97 -9.35 -5.24
N PRO A 129 3.19 -9.13 -6.32
CA PRO A 129 3.04 -7.83 -6.96
C PRO A 129 2.39 -6.77 -6.05
N LEU A 130 1.46 -7.16 -5.16
CA LEU A 130 0.82 -6.24 -4.24
C LEU A 130 1.81 -5.77 -3.16
N LEU A 131 2.60 -6.70 -2.60
CA LEU A 131 3.62 -6.36 -1.61
C LEU A 131 4.77 -5.56 -2.21
N VAL A 132 5.16 -5.84 -3.47
CA VAL A 132 6.16 -5.03 -4.21
C VAL A 132 5.61 -3.62 -4.42
N TRP A 133 4.37 -3.47 -4.89
CA TRP A 133 3.71 -2.17 -5.10
C TRP A 133 3.73 -1.30 -3.84
N TYR A 134 3.31 -1.85 -2.69
CA TYR A 134 3.28 -1.11 -1.43
C TYR A 134 4.66 -0.93 -0.78
N SER A 135 5.65 -1.71 -1.17
CA SER A 135 7.05 -1.47 -0.81
C SER A 135 7.67 -0.31 -1.61
N GLN A 136 7.06 0.09 -2.72
CA GLN A 136 7.43 1.23 -3.55
C GLN A 136 6.44 2.39 -3.40
N ASP A 137 5.77 2.48 -2.27
CA ASP A 137 4.81 3.53 -1.92
C ASP A 137 5.31 4.28 -0.67
N ALA A 138 5.46 5.58 -0.75
CA ALA A 138 5.91 6.41 0.38
C ALA A 138 4.79 6.60 1.43
N ARG A 139 4.24 5.47 1.92
CA ARG A 139 3.12 5.35 2.87
C ARG A 139 3.37 4.24 3.89
N ALA A 140 2.55 4.19 4.91
CA ALA A 140 2.70 3.29 6.06
C ALA A 140 2.55 1.79 5.77
N TYR A 141 2.12 1.38 4.56
CA TYR A 141 1.67 0.01 4.28
C TYR A 141 2.78 -1.05 4.41
N ALA A 142 3.98 -0.79 3.91
CA ALA A 142 5.10 -1.74 4.04
C ALA A 142 5.51 -1.93 5.51
N LEU A 143 5.50 -0.86 6.31
CA LEU A 143 5.76 -0.92 7.75
C LEU A 143 4.65 -1.70 8.48
N LEU A 144 3.38 -1.44 8.13
CA LEU A 144 2.23 -2.18 8.65
C LEU A 144 2.39 -3.69 8.42
N VAL A 145 2.73 -4.10 7.19
CA VAL A 145 2.93 -5.53 6.85
C VAL A 145 4.08 -6.11 7.67
N LEU A 146 5.24 -5.45 7.71
CA LEU A 146 6.39 -5.93 8.47
C LEU A 146 6.06 -6.16 9.95
N LEU A 147 5.44 -5.16 10.59
CA LEU A 147 5.12 -5.22 12.02
C LEU A 147 4.02 -6.24 12.31
N SER A 148 2.99 -6.34 11.45
CA SER A 148 1.93 -7.35 11.59
C SER A 148 2.48 -8.78 11.42
N VAL A 149 3.36 -9.01 10.45
CA VAL A 149 4.00 -10.32 10.23
C VAL A 149 4.94 -10.68 11.38
N ALA A 150 5.65 -9.70 11.91
CA ALA A 150 6.50 -9.91 13.09
C ALA A 150 5.66 -10.19 14.35
N ALA A 151 4.54 -9.48 14.55
CA ALA A 151 3.59 -9.78 15.62
C ALA A 151 3.01 -11.20 15.47
N PHE A 152 2.58 -11.58 14.27
CA PHE A 152 2.09 -12.93 13.97
C PHE A 152 3.16 -14.01 14.26
N LEU A 153 4.43 -13.77 13.99
CA LEU A 153 5.51 -14.67 14.37
C LEU A 153 5.57 -14.91 15.88
N PHE A 154 5.49 -13.83 16.67
CA PHE A 154 5.56 -13.95 18.12
C PHE A 154 4.26 -14.47 18.73
N PHE A 155 3.10 -14.22 18.12
CA PHE A 155 1.85 -14.91 18.41
C PHE A 155 2.01 -16.46 18.29
N LEU A 156 2.56 -16.94 17.18
CA LEU A 156 2.81 -18.37 16.95
C LEU A 156 3.76 -18.96 18.00
N ARG A 157 4.80 -18.22 18.37
CA ARG A 157 5.74 -18.64 19.41
C ARG A 157 5.09 -18.66 20.79
N ALA A 158 4.28 -17.66 21.11
CA ALA A 158 3.52 -17.61 22.36
C ALA A 158 2.54 -18.76 22.48
N LEU A 159 1.83 -19.14 21.41
CA LEU A 159 0.96 -20.30 21.36
C LEU A 159 1.72 -21.64 21.62
N ARG A 160 2.97 -21.72 21.13
CA ARG A 160 3.76 -22.97 21.24
C ARG A 160 4.51 -23.10 22.55
N ARG A 161 5.05 -22.00 23.08
CA ARG A 161 5.99 -22.01 24.20
C ARG A 161 5.38 -21.47 25.48
N GLY A 162 4.39 -20.56 25.39
CA GLY A 162 3.80 -19.88 26.54
C GLY A 162 4.77 -18.96 27.28
N GLU A 163 5.91 -18.56 26.64
CA GLU A 163 6.93 -17.75 27.26
C GLU A 163 6.49 -16.28 27.37
N ALA A 164 6.76 -15.65 28.50
CA ALA A 164 6.47 -14.24 28.73
C ALA A 164 7.18 -13.32 27.72
N ARG A 165 8.40 -13.68 27.27
CA ARG A 165 9.16 -12.94 26.27
C ARG A 165 8.46 -12.90 24.93
N ASP A 166 7.87 -14.03 24.48
CA ASP A 166 7.16 -14.09 23.22
C ASP A 166 5.88 -13.24 23.26
N LEU A 167 5.15 -13.28 24.38
CA LEU A 167 3.99 -12.39 24.61
C LEU A 167 4.38 -10.90 24.66
N ALA A 168 5.51 -10.58 25.31
CA ALA A 168 5.99 -9.19 25.34
C ALA A 168 6.35 -8.65 23.94
N TRP A 169 7.07 -9.45 23.13
CA TRP A 169 7.36 -9.07 21.75
C TRP A 169 6.10 -8.97 20.89
N TRP A 170 5.14 -9.89 21.07
CA TRP A 170 3.85 -9.78 20.41
C TRP A 170 3.15 -8.46 20.77
N ALA A 171 3.12 -8.08 22.03
CA ALA A 171 2.48 -6.84 22.47
C ALA A 171 3.18 -5.59 21.93
N VAL A 172 4.52 -5.55 21.98
CA VAL A 172 5.30 -4.41 21.46
C VAL A 172 5.09 -4.24 19.95
N LEU A 173 5.21 -5.34 19.19
CA LEU A 173 5.05 -5.29 17.72
C LEU A 173 3.62 -4.95 17.32
N SER A 174 2.62 -5.44 18.08
CA SER A 174 1.22 -5.09 17.91
C SER A 174 0.96 -3.61 18.16
N ALA A 175 1.53 -3.05 19.22
CA ALA A 175 1.42 -1.63 19.53
C ALA A 175 2.08 -0.76 18.44
N LEU A 176 3.25 -1.16 17.94
CA LEU A 176 3.92 -0.47 16.83
C LEU A 176 3.13 -0.61 15.52
N ALA A 177 2.53 -1.76 15.25
CA ALA A 177 1.67 -1.96 14.09
C ALA A 177 0.44 -1.02 14.14
N LEU A 178 -0.22 -0.92 15.30
CA LEU A 178 -1.31 0.04 15.53
C LEU A 178 -0.83 1.49 15.38
N ALA A 179 0.34 1.82 15.88
CA ALA A 179 0.93 3.16 15.75
C ALA A 179 1.36 3.49 14.30
N SER A 180 1.51 2.48 13.43
CA SER A 180 1.77 2.67 12.00
C SER A 180 0.49 2.75 11.17
N HIS A 181 -0.53 1.93 11.50
CA HIS A 181 -1.81 1.92 10.78
C HIS A 181 -2.93 1.30 11.62
N TYR A 182 -4.09 1.95 11.71
CA TYR A 182 -5.22 1.47 12.54
C TYR A 182 -5.72 0.09 12.13
N PHE A 183 -5.60 -0.31 10.87
CA PHE A 183 -6.10 -1.59 10.36
C PHE A 183 -5.28 -2.82 10.79
N ALA A 184 -4.16 -2.61 11.49
CA ALA A 184 -3.51 -3.67 12.24
C ALA A 184 -4.46 -4.33 13.26
N ILE A 185 -5.49 -3.61 13.73
CA ILE A 185 -6.46 -4.12 14.72
C ILE A 185 -7.15 -5.40 14.27
N PHE A 186 -7.40 -5.60 12.96
CA PHE A 186 -8.17 -6.74 12.48
C PHE A 186 -7.48 -8.09 12.75
N PRO A 187 -6.24 -8.38 12.29
CA PRO A 187 -5.57 -9.62 12.65
C PRO A 187 -5.23 -9.68 14.14
N LEU A 188 -4.83 -8.55 14.76
CA LEU A 188 -4.46 -8.49 16.16
C LEU A 188 -5.61 -8.86 17.10
N ALA A 189 -6.85 -8.49 16.78
CA ALA A 189 -8.02 -8.87 17.56
C ALA A 189 -8.24 -10.39 17.53
N ILE A 190 -8.07 -11.04 16.39
CA ILE A 190 -8.16 -12.50 16.26
C ILE A 190 -7.05 -13.19 17.06
N GLU A 191 -5.82 -12.71 16.95
CA GLU A 191 -4.68 -13.21 17.71
C GLU A 191 -4.89 -13.04 19.23
N ALA A 192 -5.37 -11.88 19.66
CA ALA A 192 -5.65 -11.56 21.05
C ALA A 192 -6.70 -12.50 21.67
N VAL A 193 -7.82 -12.69 20.96
CA VAL A 193 -8.87 -13.63 21.39
C VAL A 193 -8.31 -15.05 21.48
N TRP A 194 -7.52 -15.47 20.50
CA TRP A 194 -6.93 -16.81 20.52
C TRP A 194 -5.96 -16.99 21.69
N LEU A 195 -5.09 -16.03 21.97
CA LEU A 195 -4.18 -16.06 23.12
C LEU A 195 -4.94 -16.13 24.45
N LEU A 196 -6.03 -15.38 24.61
CA LEU A 196 -6.88 -15.40 25.80
C LEU A 196 -7.50 -16.79 26.07
N VAL A 197 -7.93 -17.47 25.00
CA VAL A 197 -8.61 -18.78 25.12
C VAL A 197 -7.61 -19.89 25.40
N VAL A 198 -6.45 -19.90 24.73
CA VAL A 198 -5.57 -21.07 24.68
C VAL A 198 -4.33 -20.95 25.59
N THR A 199 -3.78 -19.74 25.78
CA THR A 199 -2.47 -19.57 26.43
C THR A 199 -2.60 -19.47 27.96
N ARG A 200 -1.71 -20.14 28.67
CA ARG A 200 -1.63 -20.10 30.13
C ARG A 200 -0.21 -19.82 30.61
N PRO A 201 0.03 -19.16 31.73
CA PRO A 201 -1.00 -18.63 32.66
C PRO A 201 -1.65 -17.34 32.09
N LEU A 202 -2.96 -17.23 32.24
CA LEU A 202 -3.78 -16.12 31.71
C LEU A 202 -3.27 -14.73 32.12
N ARG A 203 -2.71 -14.60 33.34
CA ARG A 203 -2.13 -13.34 33.84
C ARG A 203 -1.09 -12.74 32.87
N ARG A 204 -0.23 -13.57 32.25
CA ARG A 204 0.78 -13.09 31.28
C ARG A 204 0.13 -12.53 30.03
N VAL A 205 -0.91 -13.19 29.54
CA VAL A 205 -1.69 -12.73 28.38
C VAL A 205 -2.38 -11.40 28.68
N LEU A 206 -2.99 -11.28 29.88
CA LEU A 206 -3.65 -10.04 30.29
C LEU A 206 -2.68 -8.86 30.40
N TRP A 207 -1.45 -9.07 30.89
CA TRP A 207 -0.43 -8.00 30.89
C TRP A 207 0.01 -7.60 29.48
N ALA A 208 0.19 -8.57 28.58
CA ALA A 208 0.54 -8.28 27.19
C ALA A 208 -0.59 -7.49 26.49
N LEU A 209 -1.85 -7.91 26.70
CA LEU A 209 -3.02 -7.20 26.19
C LEU A 209 -3.18 -5.80 26.79
N ALA A 210 -2.95 -5.66 28.09
CA ALA A 210 -3.00 -4.34 28.73
C ALA A 210 -2.01 -3.36 28.05
N GLY A 211 -0.80 -3.82 27.69
CA GLY A 211 0.15 -3.02 26.94
C GLY A 211 -0.37 -2.58 25.57
N VAL A 212 -1.01 -3.48 24.82
CA VAL A 212 -1.62 -3.15 23.50
C VAL A 212 -2.80 -2.19 23.68
N VAL A 213 -3.65 -2.42 24.69
CA VAL A 213 -4.80 -1.55 24.98
C VAL A 213 -4.34 -0.15 25.40
N VAL A 214 -3.31 -0.03 26.24
CA VAL A 214 -2.73 1.29 26.60
C VAL A 214 -2.19 2.02 25.38
N ALA A 215 -1.49 1.31 24.48
CA ALA A 215 -1.01 1.91 23.24
C ALA A 215 -2.17 2.36 22.34
N GLY A 216 -3.21 1.53 22.20
CA GLY A 216 -4.42 1.89 21.45
C GLY A 216 -5.16 3.10 22.06
N ALA A 217 -5.29 3.13 23.39
CA ALA A 217 -5.90 4.26 24.10
C ALA A 217 -5.11 5.57 23.92
N ALA A 218 -3.77 5.48 23.90
CA ALA A 218 -2.92 6.64 23.61
C ALA A 218 -3.09 7.17 22.17
N LEU A 219 -3.46 6.31 21.22
CA LEU A 219 -3.76 6.70 19.83
C LEU A 219 -5.21 7.17 19.62
N ALA A 220 -6.12 6.89 20.57
CA ALA A 220 -7.55 7.22 20.42
C ALA A 220 -7.83 8.72 20.16
N PRO A 221 -7.18 9.69 20.83
CA PRO A 221 -7.42 11.10 20.56
C PRO A 221 -7.16 11.50 19.11
N ILE A 222 -6.02 11.07 18.54
CA ILE A 222 -5.68 11.36 17.14
C ILE A 222 -6.62 10.61 16.19
N MET A 223 -6.96 9.36 16.47
CA MET A 223 -7.88 8.56 15.66
C MET A 223 -9.27 9.22 15.58
N LEU A 224 -9.83 9.67 16.72
CA LEU A 224 -11.14 10.33 16.77
C LEU A 224 -11.12 11.66 16.02
N HIS A 225 -10.04 12.45 16.17
CA HIS A 225 -9.88 13.70 15.45
C HIS A 225 -9.81 13.48 13.92
N GLN A 226 -9.02 12.53 13.47
CA GLN A 226 -8.90 12.17 12.05
C GLN A 226 -10.20 11.60 11.47
N ALA A 227 -10.94 10.79 12.24
CA ALA A 227 -12.23 10.23 11.84
C ALA A 227 -13.28 11.34 11.65
N ALA A 228 -13.30 12.37 12.51
CA ALA A 228 -14.19 13.51 12.37
C ALA A 228 -13.94 14.34 11.09
N GLY A 229 -12.75 14.20 10.46
CA GLY A 229 -12.41 14.84 9.19
C GLY A 229 -13.07 14.23 7.95
N GLY A 230 -13.71 13.06 8.04
CA GLY A 230 -14.44 12.40 6.93
C GLY A 230 -13.57 11.96 5.76
N HIS A 231 -12.25 11.86 5.93
CA HIS A 231 -11.31 11.54 4.83
C HIS A 231 -11.52 10.14 4.20
N ASN A 232 -12.26 9.25 4.87
CA ASN A 232 -12.51 7.89 4.41
C ASN A 232 -13.93 7.66 3.89
N ASP A 233 -14.82 8.66 3.91
CA ASP A 233 -16.25 8.54 3.58
C ASP A 233 -16.47 8.11 2.12
N TRP A 234 -15.52 8.41 1.24
CA TRP A 234 -15.54 8.01 -0.17
C TRP A 234 -15.49 6.49 -0.36
N ILE A 235 -14.97 5.72 0.62
CA ILE A 235 -14.83 4.25 0.53
C ILE A 235 -16.20 3.61 0.36
N ALA A 236 -17.18 4.04 1.13
CA ALA A 236 -18.54 3.50 1.08
C ALA A 236 -19.28 3.81 -0.24
N SER A 237 -18.79 4.78 -1.04
CA SER A 237 -19.39 5.10 -2.34
C SER A 237 -19.20 3.99 -3.39
N PHE A 238 -18.25 3.08 -3.18
CA PHE A 238 -18.03 1.90 -4.02
C PHE A 238 -18.61 0.65 -3.37
N GLY A 239 -19.36 -0.15 -4.11
CA GLY A 239 -19.95 -1.40 -3.59
C GLY A 239 -18.88 -2.36 -3.02
N VAL A 240 -19.13 -2.94 -1.84
CA VAL A 240 -18.18 -3.82 -1.13
C VAL A 240 -17.74 -5.02 -1.96
N VAL A 241 -18.65 -5.62 -2.74
CA VAL A 241 -18.35 -6.76 -3.63
C VAL A 241 -17.31 -6.37 -4.68
N ARG A 242 -17.45 -5.20 -5.31
CA ARG A 242 -16.49 -4.68 -6.27
C ARG A 242 -15.13 -4.48 -5.62
N ARG A 243 -15.08 -3.89 -4.44
CA ARG A 243 -13.80 -3.64 -3.71
C ARG A 243 -13.11 -4.93 -3.32
N LEU A 244 -13.85 -5.96 -2.90
CA LEU A 244 -13.28 -7.28 -2.62
C LEU A 244 -12.78 -7.98 -3.89
N HIS A 245 -13.51 -7.87 -5.00
CA HIS A 245 -13.08 -8.36 -6.30
C HIS A 245 -11.76 -7.66 -6.73
N ASP A 246 -11.70 -6.34 -6.66
CA ASP A 246 -10.53 -5.56 -7.02
C ASP A 246 -9.34 -5.88 -6.09
N ALA A 247 -9.58 -6.05 -4.78
CA ALA A 247 -8.57 -6.50 -3.83
C ALA A 247 -8.03 -7.90 -4.17
N GLY A 248 -8.90 -8.83 -4.57
CA GLY A 248 -8.51 -10.18 -5.01
C GLY A 248 -7.64 -10.17 -6.27
N ILE A 249 -7.93 -9.28 -7.22
CA ILE A 249 -7.08 -9.09 -8.41
C ILE A 249 -5.75 -8.47 -8.02
N ALA A 250 -5.76 -7.47 -7.14
CA ALA A 250 -4.57 -6.74 -6.74
C ALA A 250 -3.50 -7.65 -6.07
N VAL A 251 -3.92 -8.69 -5.36
CA VAL A 251 -3.01 -9.70 -4.78
C VAL A 251 -2.09 -10.31 -5.85
N PHE A 252 -2.59 -10.54 -7.06
CA PHE A 252 -1.84 -11.23 -8.11
C PHE A 252 -1.32 -10.33 -9.22
N ALA A 253 -1.82 -9.09 -9.28
CA ALA A 253 -1.60 -8.21 -10.41
C ALA A 253 -1.39 -6.74 -10.00
N SER A 254 -1.07 -6.46 -8.74
CA SER A 254 -0.95 -5.12 -8.15
C SER A 254 -2.24 -4.26 -8.27
N GLU A 255 -2.21 -3.02 -7.80
CA GLU A 255 -3.36 -2.09 -7.80
C GLU A 255 -3.85 -1.69 -9.21
N THR A 256 -3.03 -1.89 -10.23
CA THR A 256 -3.34 -1.49 -11.62
C THR A 256 -3.60 -2.68 -12.54
N GLY A 257 -3.55 -3.90 -11.98
CA GLY A 257 -3.75 -5.13 -12.74
C GLY A 257 -5.21 -5.34 -13.17
N MET A 258 -5.39 -6.28 -14.08
CA MET A 258 -6.70 -6.71 -14.60
C MET A 258 -6.92 -8.18 -14.30
N LEU A 259 -8.18 -8.63 -14.26
CA LEU A 259 -8.57 -10.03 -14.00
C LEU A 259 -7.76 -11.04 -14.83
N LYS A 260 -7.51 -10.76 -16.12
CA LYS A 260 -6.72 -11.65 -17.00
C LYS A 260 -5.33 -11.97 -16.45
N HIS A 261 -4.72 -11.06 -15.68
CA HIS A 261 -3.41 -11.26 -15.07
C HIS A 261 -3.49 -12.06 -13.76
N ALA A 262 -4.67 -12.16 -13.15
CA ALA A 262 -4.88 -12.92 -11.91
C ALA A 262 -5.27 -14.38 -12.17
N LEU A 263 -5.73 -14.75 -13.37
CA LEU A 263 -6.28 -16.09 -13.66
C LEU A 263 -5.23 -17.21 -13.47
N VAL A 264 -4.02 -17.03 -14.00
CA VAL A 264 -2.97 -18.05 -13.90
C VAL A 264 -2.51 -18.23 -12.44
N PRO A 265 -2.12 -17.18 -11.69
CA PRO A 265 -1.73 -17.37 -10.31
C PRO A 265 -2.88 -17.86 -9.42
N LEU A 266 -4.12 -17.49 -9.70
CA LEU A 266 -5.29 -18.02 -9.00
C LEU A 266 -5.43 -19.55 -9.20
N ALA A 267 -5.24 -20.04 -10.43
CA ALA A 267 -5.23 -21.48 -10.72
C ALA A 267 -4.09 -22.20 -9.98
N LEU A 268 -2.90 -21.58 -9.91
CA LEU A 268 -1.75 -22.15 -9.18
C LEU A 268 -1.98 -22.14 -7.66
N VAL A 269 -2.63 -21.12 -7.13
CA VAL A 269 -3.07 -21.07 -5.72
C VAL A 269 -4.09 -22.18 -5.46
N ALA A 270 -5.09 -22.35 -6.32
CA ALA A 270 -6.06 -23.43 -6.20
C ALA A 270 -5.39 -24.81 -6.25
N ALA A 271 -4.40 -25.01 -7.14
CA ALA A 271 -3.58 -26.22 -7.19
C ALA A 271 -2.80 -26.44 -5.87
N ALA A 272 -2.18 -25.39 -5.30
CA ALA A 272 -1.48 -25.48 -4.03
C ALA A 272 -2.42 -25.87 -2.87
N VAL A 273 -3.63 -25.31 -2.83
CA VAL A 273 -4.65 -25.69 -1.84
C VAL A 273 -5.11 -27.14 -2.04
N ALA A 274 -5.31 -27.58 -3.29
CA ALA A 274 -5.64 -28.98 -3.59
C ALA A 274 -4.51 -29.93 -3.13
N LEU A 275 -3.25 -29.56 -3.34
CA LEU A 275 -2.10 -30.30 -2.84
C LEU A 275 -2.06 -30.37 -1.31
N LEU A 276 -2.44 -29.28 -0.61
CA LEU A 276 -2.55 -29.29 0.84
C LEU A 276 -3.63 -30.27 1.33
N VAL A 277 -4.78 -30.26 0.68
CA VAL A 277 -5.90 -31.14 1.03
C VAL A 277 -5.51 -32.60 0.79
N ALA A 278 -4.96 -32.90 -0.38
CA ALA A 278 -4.64 -34.29 -0.80
C ALA A 278 -3.40 -34.86 -0.10
N TYR A 279 -2.34 -34.05 0.04
CA TYR A 279 -1.01 -34.51 0.43
C TYR A 279 -0.47 -33.88 1.71
N GLY A 280 -1.15 -32.84 2.28
CA GLY A 280 -0.73 -32.20 3.50
C GLY A 280 -0.82 -33.13 4.71
N GLY A 281 0.27 -33.21 5.49
CA GLY A 281 0.29 -33.86 6.78
C GLY A 281 -0.39 -33.02 7.86
N TRP A 282 -0.46 -33.56 9.06
CA TRP A 282 -1.07 -32.87 10.21
C TRP A 282 -0.44 -31.49 10.48
N ARG A 283 0.88 -31.37 10.35
CA ARG A 283 1.60 -30.11 10.62
C ARG A 283 1.23 -29.04 9.61
N GLU A 284 1.22 -29.40 8.32
CA GLU A 284 0.87 -28.48 7.23
C GLU A 284 -0.58 -28.05 7.35
N LYS A 285 -1.52 -28.97 7.57
CA LYS A 285 -2.94 -28.67 7.72
C LYS A 285 -3.23 -27.82 8.96
N ARG A 286 -2.57 -28.11 10.10
CA ARG A 286 -2.69 -27.30 11.30
C ARG A 286 -2.12 -25.92 11.11
N GLY A 287 -0.93 -25.78 10.51
CA GLY A 287 -0.32 -24.48 10.21
C GLY A 287 -1.17 -23.65 9.27
N ALA A 288 -1.70 -24.27 8.21
CA ALA A 288 -2.63 -23.64 7.29
C ALA A 288 -3.92 -23.19 7.98
N ALA A 289 -4.48 -24.01 8.89
CA ALA A 289 -5.67 -23.64 9.67
C ALA A 289 -5.43 -22.39 10.53
N VAL A 290 -4.24 -22.27 11.17
CA VAL A 290 -3.88 -21.05 11.92
C VAL A 290 -3.84 -19.84 11.01
N GLY A 291 -3.13 -19.93 9.87
CA GLY A 291 -3.06 -18.84 8.90
C GLY A 291 -4.42 -18.45 8.33
N LEU A 292 -5.27 -19.45 8.02
CA LEU A 292 -6.63 -19.24 7.52
C LEU A 292 -7.51 -18.54 8.57
N THR A 293 -7.45 -18.99 9.83
CA THR A 293 -8.25 -18.40 10.91
C THR A 293 -7.88 -16.94 11.14
N VAL A 294 -6.58 -16.61 11.20
CA VAL A 294 -6.16 -15.22 11.40
C VAL A 294 -6.47 -14.37 10.16
N GLY A 295 -6.16 -14.86 8.96
CA GLY A 295 -6.36 -14.11 7.73
C GLY A 295 -7.83 -13.90 7.37
N CYS A 296 -8.64 -14.98 7.34
CA CYS A 296 -10.08 -14.86 7.08
C CYS A 296 -10.82 -14.17 8.23
N GLY A 297 -10.40 -14.41 9.48
CA GLY A 297 -10.95 -13.72 10.66
C GLY A 297 -10.75 -12.22 10.58
N ALA A 298 -9.56 -11.76 10.15
CA ALA A 298 -9.29 -10.35 9.96
C ALA A 298 -10.19 -9.71 8.87
N ILE A 299 -10.38 -10.40 7.74
CA ILE A 299 -11.27 -9.94 6.66
C ILE A 299 -12.73 -9.93 7.14
N LEU A 300 -13.17 -10.99 7.80
CA LEU A 300 -14.52 -11.07 8.35
C LEU A 300 -14.81 -9.95 9.36
N LEU A 301 -13.84 -9.66 10.23
CA LEU A 301 -13.97 -8.57 11.20
C LEU A 301 -14.09 -7.21 10.49
N ALA A 302 -13.29 -6.96 9.45
CA ALA A 302 -13.42 -5.74 8.63
C ALA A 302 -14.80 -5.63 7.96
N LEU A 303 -15.36 -6.75 7.47
CA LEU A 303 -16.71 -6.79 6.88
C LEU A 303 -17.80 -6.57 7.93
N LEU A 304 -17.64 -7.09 9.15
CA LEU A 304 -18.57 -6.84 10.27
C LEU A 304 -18.57 -5.36 10.66
N PHE A 305 -17.40 -4.71 10.69
CA PHE A 305 -17.32 -3.25 10.90
C PHE A 305 -18.03 -2.47 9.80
N ALA A 306 -17.84 -2.87 8.53
CA ALA A 306 -18.54 -2.26 7.39
C ALA A 306 -20.06 -2.43 7.51
N ALA A 307 -20.53 -3.60 7.90
CA ALA A 307 -21.96 -3.86 8.15
C ALA A 307 -22.53 -3.03 9.31
N ALA A 308 -21.67 -2.68 10.29
CA ALA A 308 -22.01 -1.79 11.40
C ALA A 308 -21.89 -0.29 11.05
N GLY A 309 -21.69 0.06 9.78
CA GLY A 309 -21.59 1.45 9.32
C GLY A 309 -20.18 2.06 9.36
N GLN A 310 -19.16 1.29 9.74
CA GLN A 310 -17.75 1.71 9.74
C GLN A 310 -17.01 1.01 8.59
N ASP A 311 -17.19 1.52 7.37
CA ASP A 311 -16.70 0.86 6.16
C ASP A 311 -15.27 1.28 5.80
N PHE A 312 -14.32 0.36 6.04
CA PHE A 312 -12.89 0.50 5.74
C PHE A 312 -12.38 -0.59 4.78
N VAL A 313 -13.27 -1.32 4.12
CA VAL A 313 -12.91 -2.47 3.27
C VAL A 313 -12.31 -1.99 1.95
N LEU A 314 -10.97 -2.02 1.89
CA LEU A 314 -10.15 -1.77 0.70
C LEU A 314 -8.99 -2.76 0.67
N GLY A 315 -8.47 -3.10 -0.50
CA GLY A 315 -7.34 -4.03 -0.65
C GLY A 315 -6.15 -3.67 0.23
N ARG A 316 -5.75 -2.39 0.21
CA ARG A 316 -4.64 -1.88 1.03
C ARG A 316 -4.86 -1.99 2.54
N ASN A 317 -6.11 -1.94 2.99
CA ASN A 317 -6.46 -2.03 4.40
C ASN A 317 -6.47 -3.48 4.91
N LEU A 318 -6.53 -4.46 3.99
CA LEU A 318 -6.51 -5.89 4.27
C LEU A 318 -5.10 -6.50 4.16
N LEU A 319 -4.07 -5.70 3.83
CA LEU A 319 -2.68 -6.16 3.72
C LEU A 319 -2.16 -6.96 4.92
N PRO A 320 -2.52 -6.66 6.18
CA PRO A 320 -2.08 -7.48 7.33
C PRO A 320 -2.57 -8.93 7.30
N ALA A 321 -3.67 -9.23 6.58
CA ALA A 321 -4.18 -10.59 6.40
C ALA A 321 -3.41 -11.38 5.33
N PHE A 322 -2.62 -10.72 4.49
CA PHE A 322 -1.96 -11.34 3.33
C PHE A 322 -1.04 -12.50 3.73
N VAL A 323 -0.06 -12.26 4.62
CA VAL A 323 0.94 -13.29 4.97
C VAL A 323 0.34 -14.48 5.71
N PRO A 324 -0.59 -14.31 6.68
CA PRO A 324 -1.38 -15.42 7.21
C PRO A 324 -2.06 -16.25 6.11
N LEU A 325 -2.73 -15.65 5.13
CA LEU A 325 -3.39 -16.37 4.02
C LEU A 325 -2.37 -17.02 3.07
N ALA A 326 -1.29 -16.32 2.71
CA ALA A 326 -0.23 -16.87 1.86
C ALA A 326 0.45 -18.10 2.48
N SER A 327 0.43 -18.22 3.82
CA SER A 327 0.97 -19.38 4.52
C SER A 327 0.21 -20.68 4.21
N VAL A 328 -1.08 -20.60 3.84
CA VAL A 328 -1.91 -21.73 3.39
C VAL A 328 -1.37 -22.28 2.06
N VAL A 329 -1.09 -21.38 1.12
CA VAL A 329 -0.52 -21.69 -0.19
C VAL A 329 0.89 -22.30 -0.01
N ALA A 330 1.72 -21.68 0.83
CA ALA A 330 3.06 -22.15 1.15
C ALA A 330 3.05 -23.54 1.79
N ALA A 331 2.08 -23.86 2.65
CA ALA A 331 1.91 -25.17 3.26
C ALA A 331 1.56 -26.24 2.20
N GLY A 332 0.72 -25.90 1.22
CA GLY A 332 0.37 -26.80 0.11
C GLY A 332 1.56 -27.11 -0.81
N ILE A 333 2.29 -26.07 -1.24
CA ILE A 333 3.52 -26.18 -2.04
C ILE A 333 4.56 -27.04 -1.32
N ALA A 334 4.72 -26.86 -0.01
CA ALA A 334 5.73 -27.51 0.82
C ALA A 334 5.31 -28.88 1.34
N ALA A 335 4.09 -29.36 1.06
CA ALA A 335 3.56 -30.63 1.55
C ALA A 335 4.52 -31.80 1.15
N PRO A 336 5.04 -32.58 2.12
CA PRO A 336 6.09 -33.56 1.83
C PRO A 336 5.71 -34.61 0.78
N ARG A 337 4.44 -35.05 0.81
CA ARG A 337 3.91 -36.06 -0.13
C ARG A 337 3.57 -35.49 -1.50
N ALA A 338 3.47 -34.15 -1.68
CA ALA A 338 3.32 -33.52 -2.99
C ALA A 338 4.61 -33.62 -3.83
N GLY A 339 5.77 -33.80 -3.19
CA GLY A 339 7.05 -34.07 -3.86
C GLY A 339 7.38 -33.06 -4.97
N ARG A 340 7.70 -33.58 -6.17
CA ARG A 340 8.04 -32.76 -7.34
C ARG A 340 6.88 -31.88 -7.83
N LEU A 341 5.63 -32.32 -7.66
CA LEU A 341 4.45 -31.56 -8.07
C LEU A 341 4.31 -30.27 -7.24
N GLY A 342 4.51 -30.36 -5.91
CA GLY A 342 4.51 -29.17 -5.05
C GLY A 342 5.60 -28.17 -5.44
N ILE A 343 6.81 -28.67 -5.75
CA ILE A 343 7.93 -27.83 -6.24
C ILE A 343 7.54 -27.16 -7.57
N ALA A 344 6.98 -27.90 -8.52
CA ALA A 344 6.58 -27.38 -9.82
C ALA A 344 5.53 -26.26 -9.71
N VAL A 345 4.48 -26.47 -8.90
CA VAL A 345 3.45 -25.46 -8.64
C VAL A 345 4.05 -24.23 -7.97
N GLY A 346 4.93 -24.41 -6.98
CA GLY A 346 5.60 -23.32 -6.29
C GLY A 346 6.53 -22.50 -7.21
N VAL A 347 7.34 -23.17 -8.01
CA VAL A 347 8.23 -22.50 -8.99
C VAL A 347 7.39 -21.78 -10.05
N ALA A 348 6.32 -22.38 -10.57
CA ALA A 348 5.44 -21.74 -11.55
C ALA A 348 4.78 -20.49 -10.97
N LEU A 349 4.27 -20.54 -9.73
CA LEU A 349 3.67 -19.40 -9.05
C LEU A 349 4.69 -18.27 -8.86
N VAL A 350 5.84 -18.55 -8.25
CA VAL A 350 6.89 -17.56 -7.99
C VAL A 350 7.43 -16.96 -9.30
N ALA A 351 7.66 -17.79 -10.32
CA ALA A 351 8.11 -17.33 -11.63
C ALA A 351 7.07 -16.42 -12.31
N TYR A 352 5.78 -16.76 -12.22
CA TYR A 352 4.71 -15.92 -12.77
C TYR A 352 4.63 -14.56 -12.06
N LEU A 353 4.62 -14.55 -10.72
CA LEU A 353 4.54 -13.32 -9.93
C LEU A 353 5.75 -12.42 -10.19
N LEU A 354 6.95 -13.00 -10.25
CA LEU A 354 8.19 -12.29 -10.61
C LEU A 354 8.11 -11.70 -12.03
N ALA A 355 7.70 -12.53 -13.00
CA ALA A 355 7.55 -12.09 -14.39
C ALA A 355 6.52 -10.97 -14.52
N PHE A 356 5.44 -11.03 -13.74
CA PHE A 356 4.43 -9.95 -13.72
C PHE A 356 5.00 -8.65 -13.13
N CYS A 357 5.77 -8.69 -12.04
CA CYS A 357 6.43 -7.50 -11.49
C CYS A 357 7.32 -6.84 -12.55
N VAL A 358 8.18 -7.63 -13.21
CA VAL A 358 9.05 -7.11 -14.28
C VAL A 358 8.22 -6.61 -15.47
N TYR A 359 7.19 -7.35 -15.89
CA TYR A 359 6.31 -6.94 -16.99
C TYR A 359 5.61 -5.60 -16.71
N ALA A 360 5.14 -5.38 -15.48
CA ALA A 360 4.46 -4.15 -15.08
C ALA A 360 5.38 -2.92 -15.19
N ASP A 361 6.68 -3.06 -14.89
CA ASP A 361 7.66 -1.98 -15.00
C ASP A 361 7.86 -1.49 -16.44
N PHE A 362 7.59 -2.33 -17.45
CA PHE A 362 7.69 -1.98 -18.88
C PHE A 362 6.34 -1.64 -19.53
N ARG A 363 5.25 -1.60 -18.77
CA ARG A 363 3.90 -1.36 -19.31
C ARG A 363 3.24 -0.13 -18.68
N PRO A 364 3.23 1.02 -19.36
CA PRO A 364 2.60 2.25 -18.84
C PRO A 364 1.14 2.07 -18.38
N ALA A 365 0.40 1.15 -19.01
CA ALA A 365 -0.99 0.83 -18.61
C ALA A 365 -1.09 0.16 -17.21
N LEU A 366 0.01 -0.42 -16.70
CA LEU A 366 0.09 -1.06 -15.39
C LEU A 366 0.88 -0.21 -14.37
N GLN A 367 1.29 1.00 -14.76
CA GLN A 367 2.00 1.94 -13.91
C GLN A 367 1.05 2.99 -13.33
N ARG A 368 1.52 3.78 -12.38
CA ARG A 368 0.85 4.99 -11.87
C ARG A 368 0.79 6.05 -12.96
N ASP A 369 -0.09 7.03 -12.81
CA ASP A 369 -0.17 8.18 -13.71
C ASP A 369 1.14 8.97 -13.69
N ASP A 370 1.66 9.36 -14.87
CA ASP A 370 2.97 10.05 -15.00
C ASP A 370 2.84 11.58 -14.85
N TRP A 371 2.59 12.01 -13.62
CA TRP A 371 2.47 13.43 -13.27
C TRP A 371 3.73 14.24 -13.54
N ARG A 372 4.91 13.61 -13.49
CA ARG A 372 6.19 14.24 -13.80
C ARG A 372 6.27 14.66 -15.26
N SER A 373 5.82 13.81 -16.17
CA SER A 373 5.77 14.14 -17.60
C SER A 373 4.71 15.19 -17.90
N VAL A 374 3.56 15.15 -17.22
CA VAL A 374 2.54 16.20 -17.34
C VAL A 374 3.09 17.56 -16.88
N ALA A 375 3.71 17.63 -15.71
CA ALA A 375 4.29 18.87 -15.20
C ALA A 375 5.38 19.44 -16.14
N ARG A 376 6.23 18.57 -16.70
CA ARG A 376 7.23 18.98 -17.71
C ARG A 376 6.57 19.49 -18.98
N ALA A 377 5.51 18.87 -19.47
CA ALA A 377 4.78 19.31 -20.65
C ALA A 377 4.06 20.64 -20.43
N ILE A 378 3.49 20.84 -19.25
CA ILE A 378 2.89 22.12 -18.83
C ILE A 378 3.97 23.22 -18.82
N GLY A 379 5.14 22.94 -18.22
CA GLY A 379 6.28 23.86 -18.18
C GLY A 379 6.02 25.13 -17.34
N PRO A 380 6.95 26.09 -17.29
CA PRO A 380 6.81 27.33 -16.53
C PRO A 380 5.69 28.22 -17.08
N PRO A 381 4.96 28.96 -16.22
CA PRO A 381 3.88 29.83 -16.66
C PRO A 381 4.42 31.03 -17.45
N ARG A 382 3.90 31.27 -18.66
CA ARG A 382 4.18 32.46 -19.48
C ARG A 382 3.12 33.55 -19.27
N ALA A 383 1.99 33.19 -18.76
CA ALA A 383 0.86 34.06 -18.46
C ALA A 383 0.09 33.48 -17.25
N ARG A 384 -0.88 34.25 -16.72
CA ARG A 384 -1.78 33.67 -15.71
C ARG A 384 -2.60 32.55 -16.32
N ARG A 385 -2.43 31.36 -15.80
CA ARG A 385 -3.10 30.15 -16.28
C ARG A 385 -3.88 29.44 -15.18
N ALA A 386 -4.93 28.74 -15.58
CA ALA A 386 -5.66 27.79 -14.77
C ALA A 386 -5.36 26.39 -15.26
N ILE A 387 -4.93 25.50 -14.36
CA ILE A 387 -4.69 24.09 -14.68
C ILE A 387 -5.84 23.30 -14.06
N LEU A 388 -6.60 22.64 -14.90
CA LEU A 388 -7.74 21.82 -14.54
C LEU A 388 -7.33 20.35 -14.50
N VAL A 389 -7.61 19.69 -13.38
CA VAL A 389 -7.26 18.28 -13.16
C VAL A 389 -8.33 17.63 -12.27
N TRP A 390 -8.46 16.31 -12.28
CA TRP A 390 -9.30 15.62 -11.29
C TRP A 390 -8.68 15.72 -9.88
N GLU A 391 -9.50 15.61 -8.85
CA GLU A 391 -9.13 15.93 -7.47
C GLU A 391 -7.91 15.16 -6.94
N GLN A 392 -7.71 13.91 -7.37
CA GLN A 392 -6.52 13.13 -6.96
C GLN A 392 -5.25 13.46 -7.76
N GLY A 393 -5.33 14.33 -8.75
CA GLY A 393 -4.21 14.77 -9.58
C GLY A 393 -3.62 16.10 -9.15
N ASP A 394 -4.31 16.85 -8.32
CA ASP A 394 -3.90 18.21 -7.91
C ASP A 394 -2.62 18.22 -7.07
N GLU A 395 -2.53 17.35 -6.06
CA GLU A 395 -1.35 17.29 -5.18
C GLU A 395 -0.09 16.81 -5.89
N PRO A 396 -0.09 15.69 -6.67
CA PRO A 396 1.10 15.29 -7.40
C PRO A 396 1.49 16.31 -8.47
N LEU A 397 0.53 16.91 -9.18
CA LEU A 397 0.84 17.93 -10.16
C LEU A 397 1.42 19.19 -9.50
N ALA A 398 0.84 19.65 -8.38
CA ALA A 398 1.38 20.75 -7.61
C ALA A 398 2.79 20.47 -7.09
N PHE A 399 3.07 19.24 -6.64
CA PHE A 399 4.39 18.82 -6.19
C PHE A 399 5.45 18.99 -7.30
N TYR A 400 5.15 18.51 -8.52
CA TYR A 400 6.10 18.58 -9.64
C TYR A 400 6.20 19.97 -10.31
N LEU A 401 5.15 20.79 -10.21
CA LEU A 401 5.17 22.17 -10.71
C LEU A 401 5.87 23.13 -9.73
N SER A 402 5.87 22.82 -8.44
CA SER A 402 6.40 23.71 -7.39
C SER A 402 7.91 23.67 -7.22
N ALA A 403 8.69 23.30 -8.24
CA ALA A 403 10.15 23.46 -8.22
C ALA A 403 10.63 24.93 -8.05
N GLY A 404 9.74 25.85 -7.69
CA GLY A 404 9.95 27.24 -7.31
C GLY A 404 8.68 27.90 -6.73
N GLU A 405 8.68 28.12 -5.46
CA GLU A 405 8.03 29.12 -4.60
C GLU A 405 6.52 29.40 -4.65
N ALA A 406 5.75 29.12 -5.66
CA ALA A 406 4.32 29.46 -5.69
C ALA A 406 3.42 28.22 -5.53
N ARG A 407 3.25 27.75 -4.29
CA ARG A 407 2.12 26.87 -3.99
C ARG A 407 0.82 27.56 -4.31
N VAL A 408 0.19 27.15 -5.42
CA VAL A 408 -1.08 27.73 -5.87
C VAL A 408 -2.18 27.34 -4.88
N LYS A 409 -2.55 28.27 -4.01
CA LYS A 409 -3.68 28.11 -3.08
C LYS A 409 -4.99 28.22 -3.84
N TRP A 410 -5.42 27.17 -4.51
CA TRP A 410 -6.67 27.06 -5.26
C TRP A 410 -7.93 27.41 -4.43
N LYS A 411 -7.92 27.24 -3.10
CA LYS A 411 -9.00 27.64 -2.19
C LYS A 411 -9.34 29.15 -2.26
N GLN A 412 -8.40 29.98 -2.67
CA GLN A 412 -8.63 31.44 -2.78
C GLN A 412 -9.37 31.83 -4.07
N TRP A 413 -9.30 31.03 -5.13
CA TRP A 413 -10.02 31.34 -6.37
C TRP A 413 -11.53 31.10 -6.31
N ARG A 414 -12.02 30.25 -5.42
CA ARG A 414 -13.45 30.05 -5.22
C ARG A 414 -14.22 31.35 -4.92
N ARG A 415 -13.53 32.41 -4.45
CA ARG A 415 -14.14 33.65 -3.97
C ARG A 415 -14.32 34.74 -5.03
N ALA A 416 -13.52 34.77 -6.11
CA ALA A 416 -13.62 35.83 -7.13
C ALA A 416 -13.08 35.38 -8.49
N PRO A 417 -13.73 35.81 -9.63
CA PRO A 417 -13.20 35.55 -10.97
C PRO A 417 -11.80 36.12 -11.13
N GLN A 418 -10.91 35.34 -11.75
CA GLN A 418 -9.52 35.73 -12.01
C GLN A 418 -9.30 36.03 -13.49
N PRO A 419 -8.42 36.98 -13.85
CA PRO A 419 -8.03 37.22 -15.23
C PRO A 419 -7.10 36.07 -15.69
N ILE A 420 -7.60 35.22 -16.59
CA ILE A 420 -6.92 34.04 -17.12
C ILE A 420 -6.77 34.16 -18.63
N SER A 421 -5.60 33.90 -19.15
CA SER A 421 -5.32 33.87 -20.61
C SER A 421 -4.96 32.48 -21.13
N GLU A 422 -4.66 31.53 -20.23
CA GLU A 422 -4.35 30.14 -20.59
C GLU A 422 -5.11 29.17 -19.64
N VAL A 423 -5.68 28.12 -20.24
CA VAL A 423 -6.33 27.04 -19.52
C VAL A 423 -5.72 25.73 -19.97
N ASP A 424 -5.08 25.03 -19.04
CA ASP A 424 -4.48 23.72 -19.24
C ASP A 424 -5.42 22.64 -18.67
N LEU A 425 -5.94 21.78 -19.53
CA LEU A 425 -6.79 20.67 -19.11
C LEU A 425 -5.98 19.39 -19.10
N VAL A 426 -5.86 18.76 -17.94
CA VAL A 426 -5.27 17.43 -17.77
C VAL A 426 -6.40 16.43 -17.55
N SER A 427 -6.54 15.45 -18.43
CA SER A 427 -7.58 14.41 -18.36
C SER A 427 -7.01 13.02 -18.63
N GLY A 428 -7.77 11.98 -18.26
CA GLY A 428 -7.52 10.61 -18.75
C GLY A 428 -7.74 10.52 -20.26
N ARG A 429 -7.29 9.44 -20.87
CA ARG A 429 -7.43 9.19 -22.32
C ARG A 429 -8.62 8.28 -22.61
N PRO A 430 -9.53 8.62 -23.53
CA PRO A 430 -9.64 9.87 -24.29
C PRO A 430 -10.14 11.04 -23.43
N PRO A 431 -9.82 12.31 -23.80
CA PRO A 431 -10.40 13.45 -23.13
C PRO A 431 -11.92 13.46 -23.33
N PRO A 432 -12.72 13.95 -22.35
CA PRO A 432 -14.16 13.94 -22.43
C PRO A 432 -14.66 14.74 -23.64
N ALA A 433 -15.66 14.19 -24.34
CA ALA A 433 -16.36 14.90 -25.39
C ALA A 433 -17.05 16.14 -24.79
N GLY A 434 -16.83 17.33 -25.38
CA GLY A 434 -17.41 18.58 -24.86
C GLY A 434 -16.48 19.45 -24.02
N ALA A 435 -15.22 19.07 -23.81
CA ALA A 435 -14.21 19.89 -23.15
C ALA A 435 -14.16 21.35 -23.69
N ARG A 436 -14.51 21.55 -24.96
CA ARG A 436 -14.54 22.85 -25.61
C ARG A 436 -15.75 23.72 -25.24
N SER A 437 -16.86 23.14 -24.79
CA SER A 437 -18.12 23.88 -24.58
C SER A 437 -18.17 24.73 -23.31
N ALA A 438 -17.22 24.53 -22.40
CA ALA A 438 -17.20 25.21 -21.10
C ALA A 438 -16.36 26.50 -21.07
N LEU A 439 -15.48 26.70 -22.05
CA LEU A 439 -14.66 27.92 -22.15
C LEU A 439 -15.35 28.97 -23.02
N PRO A 440 -15.14 30.29 -22.75
CA PRO A 440 -15.53 31.35 -23.65
C PRO A 440 -14.99 31.14 -25.07
N ALA A 441 -15.69 31.64 -26.08
CA ALA A 441 -15.38 31.44 -27.51
C ALA A 441 -13.97 31.90 -27.91
N ASP A 442 -13.39 32.86 -27.16
CA ASP A 442 -12.04 33.38 -27.38
C ASP A 442 -10.93 32.39 -27.05
N PHE A 443 -11.21 31.36 -26.22
CA PHE A 443 -10.24 30.33 -25.94
C PHE A 443 -10.16 29.32 -27.07
N ARG A 444 -8.99 29.24 -27.70
CA ARG A 444 -8.72 28.30 -28.79
C ARG A 444 -7.75 27.21 -28.32
N LEU A 445 -7.97 25.96 -28.72
CA LEU A 445 -7.02 24.88 -28.49
C LEU A 445 -5.75 25.18 -29.31
N VAL A 446 -4.63 25.35 -28.64
CA VAL A 446 -3.33 25.67 -29.26
C VAL A 446 -2.33 24.51 -29.18
N ARG A 447 -2.54 23.55 -28.26
CA ARG A 447 -1.66 22.39 -28.10
C ARG A 447 -2.43 21.20 -27.50
N ARG A 448 -2.10 20.02 -28.00
CA ARG A 448 -2.54 18.73 -27.44
C ARG A 448 -1.33 17.82 -27.32
N ASP A 449 -1.08 17.30 -26.12
CA ASP A 449 -0.03 16.32 -25.85
C ASP A 449 -0.68 15.07 -25.28
N ASP A 450 -0.38 13.93 -25.87
CA ASP A 450 -0.77 12.63 -25.39
C ASP A 450 0.38 12.03 -24.56
N LEU A 451 0.20 11.95 -23.25
CA LEU A 451 1.21 11.60 -22.24
C LEU A 451 0.86 10.27 -21.57
N GLY A 452 1.12 9.16 -22.26
CA GLY A 452 0.80 7.83 -21.77
C GLY A 452 -0.70 7.63 -21.54
N ARG A 453 -1.13 7.54 -20.29
CA ARG A 453 -2.55 7.39 -19.89
C ARG A 453 -3.29 8.72 -19.79
N MET A 454 -2.60 9.83 -19.93
CA MET A 454 -3.14 11.18 -19.76
C MET A 454 -3.05 11.97 -21.06
N THR A 455 -3.89 13.00 -21.18
CA THR A 455 -3.87 13.98 -22.27
C THR A 455 -3.85 15.37 -21.65
N LEU A 456 -2.94 16.21 -22.13
CA LEU A 456 -2.90 17.64 -21.84
C LEU A 456 -3.47 18.41 -23.03
N LEU A 457 -4.47 19.25 -22.79
CA LEU A 457 -5.05 20.18 -23.75
C LEU A 457 -4.78 21.60 -23.28
N VAL A 458 -4.10 22.42 -24.08
CA VAL A 458 -3.79 23.82 -23.77
C VAL A 458 -4.66 24.75 -24.59
N TYR A 459 -5.45 25.58 -23.93
CA TYR A 459 -6.31 26.59 -24.54
C TYR A 459 -5.78 27.98 -24.22
N ARG A 460 -5.75 28.88 -25.22
CA ARG A 460 -5.33 30.26 -25.05
C ARG A 460 -6.34 31.23 -25.56
N ALA A 461 -6.47 32.36 -24.86
CA ALA A 461 -7.19 33.53 -25.30
C ALA A 461 -6.19 34.67 -25.60
N PRO A 462 -6.44 35.52 -26.65
CA PRO A 462 -5.56 36.64 -26.99
C PRO A 462 -5.49 37.71 -25.90
N ARG A 463 -6.53 37.81 -25.08
CA ARG A 463 -6.59 38.74 -23.93
C ARG A 463 -7.07 37.99 -22.69
N PRO A 464 -6.60 38.38 -21.48
CA PRO A 464 -7.06 37.77 -20.24
C PRO A 464 -8.59 37.91 -20.09
N GLN A 465 -9.26 36.79 -19.84
CA GLN A 465 -10.71 36.73 -19.59
C GLN A 465 -10.97 36.51 -18.10
N ARG A 466 -11.96 37.20 -17.51
CA ARG A 466 -12.37 36.96 -16.14
C ARG A 466 -13.16 35.65 -16.04
N LEU A 467 -12.50 34.61 -15.57
CA LEU A 467 -13.09 33.27 -15.40
C LEU A 467 -13.40 33.02 -13.92
N GLY A 468 -14.62 32.59 -13.66
CA GLY A 468 -15.04 32.08 -12.35
C GLY A 468 -14.86 30.54 -12.28
N TRP A 469 -14.41 30.06 -11.12
CA TRP A 469 -14.16 28.63 -10.86
C TRP A 469 -15.37 27.74 -11.22
N GLY A 470 -16.59 28.11 -10.81
CA GLY A 470 -17.77 27.28 -11.03
C GLY A 470 -18.19 27.12 -12.50
N ARG A 471 -17.74 28.03 -13.41
CA ARG A 471 -18.01 27.89 -14.85
C ARG A 471 -17.08 26.86 -15.49
N ILE A 472 -15.86 26.74 -14.97
CA ILE A 472 -14.82 25.87 -15.55
C ILE A 472 -15.01 24.43 -15.08
N VAL A 473 -15.25 24.23 -13.77
CA VAL A 473 -15.18 22.89 -13.12
C VAL A 473 -16.34 21.97 -13.50
N ARG A 474 -17.53 22.49 -13.75
CA ARG A 474 -18.73 21.63 -13.92
C ARG A 474 -18.77 20.81 -15.18
N ASN A 475 -17.96 21.09 -16.18
CA ASN A 475 -18.15 20.51 -17.53
C ASN A 475 -16.87 19.94 -18.19
N PHE A 476 -15.69 19.99 -17.52
CA PHE A 476 -14.44 19.86 -18.26
C PHE A 476 -13.79 18.48 -18.24
N THR A 477 -13.83 17.74 -17.16
CA THR A 477 -13.00 16.53 -17.04
C THR A 477 -13.74 15.22 -17.13
N GLY A 478 -15.08 15.24 -17.15
CA GLY A 478 -15.88 14.01 -17.07
C GLY A 478 -15.82 13.31 -15.70
N TYR A 479 -15.08 13.88 -14.74
CA TYR A 479 -15.02 13.41 -13.36
C TYR A 479 -15.92 14.25 -12.48
N SER A 480 -16.52 13.64 -11.45
CA SER A 480 -17.43 14.33 -10.52
C SER A 480 -16.71 15.37 -9.67
N ASN A 481 -15.42 15.15 -9.37
CA ASN A 481 -14.60 16.01 -8.55
C ASN A 481 -13.39 16.52 -9.34
N ASN A 482 -13.33 17.84 -9.52
CA ASN A 482 -12.25 18.51 -10.23
C ASN A 482 -11.56 19.52 -9.31
N ALA A 483 -10.23 19.61 -9.46
CA ALA A 483 -9.40 20.62 -8.85
C ALA A 483 -8.87 21.60 -9.89
N VAL A 484 -8.61 22.83 -9.47
CA VAL A 484 -7.99 23.85 -10.32
C VAL A 484 -6.79 24.45 -9.60
N LEU A 485 -5.65 24.36 -10.24
CA LEU A 485 -4.44 25.04 -9.82
C LEU A 485 -4.32 26.36 -10.57
N LEU A 486 -4.03 27.45 -9.86
CA LEU A 486 -3.70 28.75 -10.46
C LEU A 486 -2.20 28.92 -10.47
N ASP A 487 -1.66 29.19 -11.64
CA ASP A 487 -0.25 29.42 -11.82
C ASP A 487 -0.01 30.83 -12.38
N ARG A 488 1.01 31.53 -11.85
CA ARG A 488 1.34 32.91 -12.21
C ARG A 488 2.77 32.95 -12.68
N PRO A 489 3.10 33.77 -13.72
CA PRO A 489 4.49 34.02 -14.06
C PRO A 489 5.20 34.62 -12.83
N PRO A 490 6.47 34.33 -12.66
CA PRO A 490 7.30 35.04 -11.68
C PRO A 490 7.21 36.54 -11.98
N GLY A 491 6.98 37.33 -10.92
CA GLY A 491 6.83 38.79 -10.99
C GLY A 491 8.10 39.47 -11.35
#